data_9ecc2859e001a1a4051edb6b40f10d8f
#
_entry.id   9ecc2859e001a1a4051edb6b40f10d8f
#
_cell.length_a   1.000
_cell.length_b   1.000
_cell.length_c   1.000
_cell.angle_alpha   90.00
_cell.angle_beta   90.00
_cell.angle_gamma   90.00
#
_symmetry.space_group_name_H-M   'P 1'
#
loop_
_entity.id
_entity.type
_entity.pdbx_description
1 polymer ?
#
loop_
_entity_poly.entity_id
_entity_poly.type
_entity_poly.pdbx_seq_one_letter_code
_entity_poly.pdbx_strand_id
1 'polypeptide(L)'
;MSFKDKLKGVVSSISGAFGITEDAIKKVIKETTQYFNADLNVSKESKEGIASLKAYGDIETPSLKEALNSAVAMYEIVEKARSEKVKELQEYFIKPLNDLMLSLKALNTKLKEAEAAKKEVEKAQKQLEKVQAKSEEKLKPGELDKAEDAVKEADSKAKKEETEAKTATDAFGKAKVETLKQILQKLVENEKTFHEKALSAFVSLKEKVAEVIKAKIEKPIK
;
A
#
# COMPACT_ATOMS: atom_id res chain seq x y z
N MET A 1 -28.46 19.59 -21.04
CA MET A 1 -27.58 19.08 -19.95
C MET A 1 -26.49 20.09 -19.73
N SER A 2 -26.49 20.79 -18.61
CA SER A 2 -25.52 21.86 -18.31
C SER A 2 -24.12 21.27 -18.27
N PHE A 3 -23.13 22.04 -18.76
CA PHE A 3 -21.70 21.69 -18.65
C PHE A 3 -21.27 21.37 -17.19
N LYS A 4 -21.95 22.01 -16.22
CA LYS A 4 -21.82 21.77 -14.78
C LYS A 4 -22.21 20.34 -14.35
N ASP A 5 -23.21 19.73 -15.02
CA ASP A 5 -23.69 18.37 -14.71
C ASP A 5 -22.73 17.30 -15.26
N LYS A 6 -22.12 17.58 -16.42
CA LYS A 6 -21.06 16.69 -16.98
C LYS A 6 -19.81 16.66 -16.11
N LEU A 7 -19.48 17.74 -15.44
CA LEU A 7 -18.27 17.88 -14.62
C LEU A 7 -18.40 17.27 -13.22
N LYS A 8 -19.55 17.48 -12.54
CA LYS A 8 -19.84 16.75 -11.29
C LYS A 8 -19.80 15.23 -11.56
N GLY A 9 -20.26 14.80 -12.74
CA GLY A 9 -20.17 13.41 -13.17
C GLY A 9 -18.74 12.91 -13.32
N VAL A 10 -17.81 13.70 -13.86
CA VAL A 10 -16.40 13.26 -14.06
C VAL A 10 -15.65 13.20 -12.73
N VAL A 11 -15.73 14.20 -11.87
CA VAL A 11 -15.01 14.19 -10.58
C VAL A 11 -15.61 13.17 -9.61
N SER A 12 -16.92 13.04 -9.54
CA SER A 12 -17.58 12.02 -8.72
C SER A 12 -17.45 10.60 -9.31
N SER A 13 -17.37 10.45 -10.64
CA SER A 13 -17.12 9.17 -11.27
C SER A 13 -15.66 8.74 -11.14
N ILE A 14 -14.69 9.66 -11.08
CA ILE A 14 -13.28 9.33 -10.90
C ILE A 14 -13.02 8.89 -9.45
N SER A 15 -13.53 9.56 -8.43
CA SER A 15 -13.41 9.11 -7.05
C SER A 15 -14.23 7.85 -6.76
N GLY A 16 -15.37 7.67 -7.40
CA GLY A 16 -16.21 6.47 -7.30
C GLY A 16 -15.74 5.30 -8.17
N ALA A 17 -15.19 5.58 -9.37
CA ALA A 17 -14.75 4.54 -10.32
C ALA A 17 -13.52 3.76 -9.83
N PHE A 18 -12.69 4.34 -8.97
CA PHE A 18 -11.51 3.63 -8.46
C PHE A 18 -11.73 2.96 -7.11
N GLY A 19 -12.84 3.20 -6.39
CA GLY A 19 -13.19 2.51 -5.14
C GLY A 19 -12.12 2.59 -4.04
N ILE A 20 -11.04 3.35 -4.25
CA ILE A 20 -9.96 3.55 -3.29
C ILE A 20 -9.88 5.04 -2.96
N THR A 21 -10.08 5.33 -1.68
CA THR A 21 -9.84 6.65 -1.11
C THR A 21 -8.46 6.66 -0.42
N GLU A 22 -7.90 7.84 -0.23
CA GLU A 22 -6.67 8.00 0.56
C GLU A 22 -6.82 7.37 1.96
N ASP A 23 -7.99 7.51 2.57
CA ASP A 23 -8.28 6.93 3.89
C ASP A 23 -8.34 5.41 3.87
N ALA A 24 -8.84 4.80 2.79
CA ALA A 24 -8.82 3.34 2.64
C ALA A 24 -7.38 2.80 2.56
N ILE A 25 -6.50 3.45 1.78
CA ILE A 25 -5.09 3.07 1.70
C ILE A 25 -4.41 3.25 3.07
N LYS A 26 -4.61 4.38 3.74
CA LYS A 26 -4.07 4.63 5.09
C LYS A 26 -4.52 3.57 6.10
N LYS A 27 -5.80 3.19 6.05
CA LYS A 27 -6.33 2.15 6.92
C LYS A 27 -5.64 0.81 6.66
N VAL A 28 -5.49 0.39 5.42
CA VAL A 28 -4.79 -0.85 5.06
C VAL A 28 -3.34 -0.81 5.55
N ILE A 29 -2.60 0.28 5.30
CA ILE A 29 -1.23 0.44 5.79
C ILE A 29 -1.17 0.31 7.31
N LYS A 30 -2.07 0.99 8.03
CA LYS A 30 -2.12 0.96 9.50
C LYS A 30 -2.36 -0.45 10.03
N GLU A 31 -3.40 -1.12 9.57
CA GLU A 31 -3.76 -2.46 10.04
C GLU A 31 -2.66 -3.49 9.71
N THR A 32 -2.07 -3.40 8.52
CA THR A 32 -0.96 -4.26 8.13
C THR A 32 0.29 -4.00 8.96
N THR A 33 0.59 -2.74 9.28
CA THR A 33 1.70 -2.39 10.18
C THR A 33 1.49 -2.95 11.59
N GLN A 34 0.25 -2.94 12.10
CA GLN A 34 -0.08 -3.54 13.40
C GLN A 34 0.12 -5.06 13.38
N TYR A 35 -0.29 -5.73 12.30
CA TYR A 35 -0.05 -7.16 12.11
C TYR A 35 1.46 -7.50 12.14
N PHE A 36 2.29 -6.70 11.46
CA PHE A 36 3.75 -6.92 11.47
C PHE A 36 4.36 -6.66 12.84
N ASN A 37 3.88 -5.66 13.55
CA ASN A 37 4.33 -5.40 14.93
C ASN A 37 3.96 -6.56 15.87
N ALA A 38 2.82 -7.19 15.67
CA ALA A 38 2.45 -8.39 16.41
C ALA A 38 3.41 -9.55 16.11
N ASP A 39 3.76 -9.80 14.85
CA ASP A 39 4.77 -10.79 14.45
C ASP A 39 6.14 -10.50 15.07
N LEU A 40 6.56 -9.24 15.13
CA LEU A 40 7.83 -8.83 15.76
C LEU A 40 7.80 -9.06 17.28
N ASN A 41 6.67 -8.82 17.94
CA ASN A 41 6.51 -9.11 19.37
C ASN A 41 6.57 -10.63 19.63
N VAL A 42 5.90 -11.44 18.80
CA VAL A 42 6.02 -12.91 18.88
C VAL A 42 7.47 -13.34 18.70
N SER A 43 8.21 -12.73 17.76
CA SER A 43 9.63 -13.03 17.55
C SER A 43 10.48 -12.71 18.78
N LYS A 44 10.17 -11.62 19.49
CA LYS A 44 10.89 -11.26 20.73
C LYS A 44 10.66 -12.30 21.82
N GLU A 45 9.41 -12.60 22.13
CA GLU A 45 9.05 -13.60 23.14
C GLU A 45 9.62 -14.99 22.81
N SER A 46 9.59 -15.36 21.53
CA SER A 46 10.16 -16.63 21.07
C SER A 46 11.67 -16.70 21.30
N LYS A 47 12.42 -15.62 21.06
CA LYS A 47 13.87 -15.56 21.33
C LYS A 47 14.18 -15.71 22.82
N GLU A 48 13.38 -15.12 23.70
CA GLU A 48 13.51 -15.28 25.14
C GLU A 48 13.21 -16.74 25.57
N GLY A 49 12.20 -17.37 24.97
CA GLY A 49 11.90 -18.79 25.16
C GLY A 49 13.02 -19.71 24.66
N ILE A 50 13.61 -19.43 23.50
CA ILE A 50 14.77 -20.15 22.97
C ILE A 50 15.97 -20.06 23.91
N ALA A 51 16.25 -18.88 24.43
CA ALA A 51 17.35 -18.68 25.39
C ALA A 51 17.12 -19.49 26.69
N SER A 52 15.89 -19.52 27.20
CA SER A 52 15.50 -20.29 28.38
C SER A 52 15.61 -21.79 28.15
N LEU A 53 15.18 -22.30 27.00
CA LEU A 53 15.32 -23.72 26.64
C LEU A 53 16.78 -24.12 26.54
N LYS A 54 17.64 -23.27 25.99
CA LYS A 54 19.08 -23.51 25.90
C LYS A 54 19.72 -23.57 27.27
N ALA A 55 19.44 -22.59 28.13
CA ALA A 55 19.94 -22.57 29.51
C ALA A 55 19.50 -23.81 30.32
N TYR A 56 18.24 -24.23 30.14
CA TYR A 56 17.74 -25.47 30.77
C TYR A 56 18.45 -26.70 30.23
N GLY A 57 18.68 -26.78 28.91
CA GLY A 57 19.44 -27.89 28.30
C GLY A 57 20.87 -28.02 28.82
N ASP A 58 21.50 -26.92 29.22
CA ASP A 58 22.89 -26.94 29.72
C ASP A 58 23.05 -27.66 31.08
N ILE A 59 22.00 -27.75 31.87
CA ILE A 59 22.00 -28.42 33.19
C ILE A 59 21.38 -29.83 33.18
N GLU A 60 20.90 -30.29 32.03
CA GLU A 60 20.20 -31.53 31.87
C GLU A 60 21.08 -32.72 31.49
N THR A 61 20.53 -33.93 31.60
CA THR A 61 21.19 -35.16 31.14
C THR A 61 21.51 -35.13 29.66
N PRO A 62 22.57 -35.78 29.17
CA PRO A 62 23.02 -35.67 27.77
C PRO A 62 21.94 -35.93 26.75
N SER A 63 21.08 -36.92 26.95
CA SER A 63 20.02 -37.25 25.99
C SER A 63 18.87 -36.21 25.99
N LEU A 64 18.53 -35.62 27.13
CA LEU A 64 17.55 -34.56 27.21
C LEU A 64 18.12 -33.26 26.66
N LYS A 65 19.39 -32.97 26.94
CA LYS A 65 20.11 -31.84 26.33
C LYS A 65 20.09 -31.92 24.82
N GLU A 66 20.30 -33.08 24.21
CA GLU A 66 20.25 -33.26 22.75
C GLU A 66 18.84 -32.95 22.18
N ALA A 67 17.80 -33.45 22.83
CA ALA A 67 16.42 -33.18 22.46
C ALA A 67 16.08 -31.65 22.55
N LEU A 68 16.51 -31.00 23.64
CA LEU A 68 16.30 -29.57 23.86
C LEU A 68 17.09 -28.72 22.84
N ASN A 69 18.33 -29.08 22.54
CA ASN A 69 19.12 -28.42 21.49
C ASN A 69 18.46 -28.57 20.11
N SER A 70 17.85 -29.72 19.83
CA SER A 70 17.10 -29.91 18.57
C SER A 70 15.85 -29.01 18.54
N ALA A 71 15.16 -28.84 19.68
CA ALA A 71 14.02 -27.91 19.78
C ALA A 71 14.50 -26.44 19.58
N VAL A 72 15.60 -26.04 20.22
CA VAL A 72 16.22 -24.72 20.03
C VAL A 72 16.51 -24.47 18.56
N ALA A 73 17.19 -25.40 17.90
CA ALA A 73 17.55 -25.27 16.47
C ALA A 73 16.29 -25.13 15.56
N MET A 74 15.22 -25.88 15.87
CA MET A 74 13.95 -25.76 15.17
C MET A 74 13.35 -24.36 15.35
N TYR A 75 13.27 -23.86 16.60
CA TYR A 75 12.72 -22.52 16.85
C TYR A 75 13.57 -21.41 16.21
N GLU A 76 14.89 -21.53 16.20
CA GLU A 76 15.77 -20.58 15.50
C GLU A 76 15.47 -20.51 13.99
N ILE A 77 15.18 -21.67 13.35
CA ILE A 77 14.78 -21.73 11.94
C ILE A 77 13.45 -20.99 11.72
N VAL A 78 12.47 -21.24 12.59
CA VAL A 78 11.14 -20.60 12.52
C VAL A 78 11.26 -19.08 12.70
N GLU A 79 12.06 -18.62 13.69
CA GLU A 79 12.25 -17.20 13.94
C GLU A 79 13.03 -16.49 12.82
N LYS A 80 13.99 -17.16 12.21
CA LYS A 80 14.65 -16.66 11.01
C LYS A 80 13.65 -16.48 9.87
N ALA A 81 12.81 -17.49 9.62
CA ALA A 81 11.78 -17.43 8.59
C ALA A 81 10.75 -16.31 8.87
N ARG A 82 10.36 -16.11 10.15
CA ARG A 82 9.48 -15.00 10.57
C ARG A 82 10.12 -13.64 10.30
N SER A 83 11.37 -13.47 10.64
CA SER A 83 12.13 -12.23 10.41
C SER A 83 12.22 -11.91 8.92
N GLU A 84 12.49 -12.92 8.08
CA GLU A 84 12.50 -12.80 6.62
C GLU A 84 11.11 -12.39 6.11
N LYS A 85 10.03 -13.06 6.58
CA LYS A 85 8.64 -12.73 6.25
C LYS A 85 8.32 -11.26 6.52
N VAL A 86 8.60 -10.78 7.72
CA VAL A 86 8.30 -9.38 8.09
C VAL A 86 9.08 -8.38 7.23
N LYS A 87 10.36 -8.64 6.98
CA LYS A 87 11.19 -7.79 6.12
C LYS A 87 10.64 -7.70 4.69
N GLU A 88 10.28 -8.83 4.11
CA GLU A 88 9.71 -8.88 2.76
C GLU A 88 8.37 -8.16 2.69
N LEU A 89 7.51 -8.32 3.70
CA LEU A 89 6.22 -7.64 3.74
C LEU A 89 6.34 -6.12 3.88
N GLN A 90 7.36 -5.62 4.56
CA GLN A 90 7.66 -4.18 4.60
C GLN A 90 8.04 -3.66 3.21
N GLU A 91 8.89 -4.39 2.49
CA GLU A 91 9.37 -4.00 1.16
C GLU A 91 8.29 -4.14 0.09
N TYR A 92 7.56 -5.27 0.06
CA TYR A 92 6.65 -5.61 -1.04
C TYR A 92 5.17 -5.31 -0.76
N PHE A 93 4.83 -4.89 0.45
CA PHE A 93 3.47 -4.52 0.82
C PHE A 93 3.35 -3.05 1.22
N ILE A 94 4.06 -2.65 2.28
CA ILE A 94 3.91 -1.30 2.84
C ILE A 94 4.45 -0.22 1.89
N LYS A 95 5.64 -0.42 1.34
CA LYS A 95 6.28 0.56 0.46
C LYS A 95 5.45 0.81 -0.82
N PRO A 96 5.01 -0.22 -1.59
CA PRO A 96 4.18 0.01 -2.77
C PRO A 96 2.84 0.69 -2.45
N LEU A 97 2.22 0.43 -1.30
CA LEU A 97 1.01 1.13 -0.88
C LEU A 97 1.26 2.61 -0.58
N ASN A 98 2.41 2.95 0.04
CA ASN A 98 2.80 4.34 0.24
C ASN A 98 3.03 5.06 -1.09
N ASP A 99 3.69 4.41 -2.05
CA ASP A 99 3.92 4.96 -3.39
C ASP A 99 2.60 5.17 -4.14
N LEU A 100 1.66 4.22 -4.01
CA LEU A 100 0.31 4.37 -4.55
C LEU A 100 -0.44 5.54 -3.91
N MET A 101 -0.28 5.75 -2.60
CA MET A 101 -0.88 6.89 -1.89
C MET A 101 -0.29 8.23 -2.37
N LEU A 102 1.01 8.30 -2.63
CA LEU A 102 1.65 9.50 -3.20
C LEU A 102 1.14 9.77 -4.61
N SER A 103 0.99 8.75 -5.44
CA SER A 103 0.43 8.85 -6.78
C SER A 103 -1.03 9.33 -6.75
N LEU A 104 -1.83 8.87 -5.79
CA LEU A 104 -3.21 9.34 -5.59
C LEU A 104 -3.26 10.82 -5.20
N LYS A 105 -2.34 11.29 -4.33
CA LYS A 105 -2.25 12.71 -3.98
C LYS A 105 -1.89 13.57 -5.18
N ALA A 106 -0.94 13.13 -6.00
CA ALA A 106 -0.57 13.82 -7.23
C ALA A 106 -1.75 13.91 -8.21
N LEU A 107 -2.50 12.82 -8.39
CA LEU A 107 -3.72 12.81 -9.18
C LEU A 107 -4.75 13.82 -8.64
N ASN A 108 -5.00 13.83 -7.33
CA ASN A 108 -5.95 14.76 -6.71
C ASN A 108 -5.54 16.23 -6.92
N THR A 109 -4.23 16.52 -6.98
CA THR A 109 -3.73 17.85 -7.31
C THR A 109 -4.08 18.23 -8.76
N LYS A 110 -3.83 17.34 -9.72
CA LYS A 110 -4.17 17.56 -11.12
C LYS A 110 -5.68 17.75 -11.35
N LEU A 111 -6.50 16.99 -10.66
CA LEU A 111 -7.96 17.17 -10.72
C LEU A 111 -8.41 18.55 -10.20
N LYS A 112 -7.79 19.03 -9.11
CA LYS A 112 -8.06 20.37 -8.57
C LYS A 112 -7.60 21.49 -9.51
N GLU A 113 -6.44 21.33 -10.16
CA GLU A 113 -5.93 22.27 -11.15
C GLU A 113 -6.89 22.38 -12.35
N ALA A 114 -7.37 21.25 -12.88
CA ALA A 114 -8.35 21.22 -13.96
C ALA A 114 -9.70 21.85 -13.53
N GLU A 115 -10.16 21.61 -12.30
CA GLU A 115 -11.37 22.25 -11.77
C GLU A 115 -11.20 23.77 -11.63
N ALA A 116 -10.03 24.22 -11.15
CA ALA A 116 -9.72 25.64 -11.01
C ALA A 116 -9.68 26.34 -12.38
N ALA A 117 -9.03 25.74 -13.39
CA ALA A 117 -8.97 26.26 -14.75
C ALA A 117 -10.38 26.39 -15.36
N LYS A 118 -11.27 25.44 -15.14
CA LYS A 118 -12.68 25.54 -15.58
C LYS A 118 -13.44 26.68 -14.92
N LYS A 119 -13.21 26.91 -13.62
CA LYS A 119 -13.79 28.08 -12.93
C LYS A 119 -13.27 29.42 -13.49
N GLU A 120 -12.03 29.46 -13.98
CA GLU A 120 -11.48 30.62 -14.67
C GLU A 120 -12.21 30.88 -16.00
N VAL A 121 -12.50 29.85 -16.80
CA VAL A 121 -13.34 29.97 -18.00
C VAL A 121 -14.72 30.54 -17.68
N GLU A 122 -15.41 30.00 -16.66
CA GLU A 122 -16.72 30.52 -16.25
C GLU A 122 -16.67 32.01 -15.85
N LYS A 123 -15.59 32.42 -15.18
CA LYS A 123 -15.39 33.85 -14.80
C LYS A 123 -15.17 34.72 -16.03
N ALA A 124 -14.30 34.30 -16.93
CA ALA A 124 -14.01 35.02 -18.17
C ALA A 124 -15.26 35.16 -19.05
N GLN A 125 -16.06 34.09 -19.19
CA GLN A 125 -17.33 34.11 -19.91
C GLN A 125 -18.33 35.10 -19.29
N LYS A 126 -18.51 35.09 -17.99
CA LYS A 126 -19.36 36.05 -17.30
C LYS A 126 -18.90 37.49 -17.46
N GLN A 127 -17.58 37.71 -17.55
CA GLN A 127 -17.03 39.03 -17.78
C GLN A 127 -17.29 39.48 -19.25
N LEU A 128 -17.13 38.59 -20.20
CA LEU A 128 -17.48 38.84 -21.61
C LEU A 128 -18.96 39.19 -21.75
N GLU A 129 -19.87 38.43 -21.15
CA GLU A 129 -21.30 38.71 -21.15
C GLU A 129 -21.61 40.13 -20.62
N LYS A 130 -20.94 40.55 -19.52
CA LYS A 130 -21.10 41.89 -18.95
C LYS A 130 -20.57 42.98 -19.88
N VAL A 131 -19.49 42.73 -20.61
CA VAL A 131 -18.93 43.68 -21.58
C VAL A 131 -19.87 43.79 -22.77
N GLN A 132 -20.38 42.68 -23.29
CA GLN A 132 -21.33 42.63 -24.41
C GLN A 132 -22.68 43.30 -24.08
N ALA A 133 -23.09 43.30 -22.84
CA ALA A 133 -24.33 43.95 -22.38
C ALA A 133 -24.21 45.50 -22.24
N LYS A 134 -23.01 46.07 -22.40
CA LYS A 134 -22.82 47.53 -22.38
C LYS A 134 -23.33 48.16 -23.64
N SER A 135 -23.95 49.35 -23.56
CA SER A 135 -24.24 50.17 -24.75
C SER A 135 -22.95 50.66 -25.39
N GLU A 136 -22.96 50.89 -26.73
CA GLU A 136 -21.81 51.36 -27.50
C GLU A 136 -21.11 52.59 -26.88
N GLU A 137 -21.90 53.52 -26.33
CA GLU A 137 -21.40 54.72 -25.66
C GLU A 137 -20.61 54.45 -24.37
N LYS A 138 -20.80 53.28 -23.76
CA LYS A 138 -20.15 52.86 -22.49
C LYS A 138 -19.02 51.84 -22.72
N LEU A 139 -18.84 51.41 -23.96
CA LEU A 139 -17.79 50.44 -24.31
C LEU A 139 -16.47 51.17 -24.53
N LYS A 140 -15.42 50.75 -23.83
CA LYS A 140 -14.08 51.32 -24.07
C LYS A 140 -13.44 50.66 -25.28
N PRO A 141 -12.63 51.41 -26.07
CA PRO A 141 -11.94 50.82 -27.22
C PRO A 141 -11.10 49.58 -26.82
N GLY A 142 -11.31 48.47 -27.54
CA GLY A 142 -10.61 47.21 -27.31
C GLY A 142 -11.01 46.45 -26.02
N GLU A 143 -12.07 46.87 -25.34
CA GLU A 143 -12.57 46.18 -24.12
C GLU A 143 -13.21 44.83 -24.49
N LEU A 144 -13.92 44.76 -25.60
CA LEU A 144 -14.54 43.53 -26.12
C LEU A 144 -13.47 42.52 -26.55
N ASP A 145 -12.51 42.96 -27.34
CA ASP A 145 -11.40 42.12 -27.83
C ASP A 145 -10.63 41.50 -26.66
N LYS A 146 -10.31 42.32 -25.63
CA LYS A 146 -9.64 41.82 -24.41
C LYS A 146 -10.47 40.79 -23.66
N ALA A 147 -11.79 40.96 -23.58
CA ALA A 147 -12.65 40.01 -22.91
C ALA A 147 -12.76 38.70 -23.71
N GLU A 148 -12.80 38.77 -25.03
CA GLU A 148 -12.79 37.58 -25.91
C GLU A 148 -11.46 36.84 -25.84
N ASP A 149 -10.34 37.54 -25.82
CA ASP A 149 -9.01 36.93 -25.72
C ASP A 149 -8.81 36.27 -24.34
N ALA A 150 -9.32 36.89 -23.28
CA ALA A 150 -9.31 36.30 -21.96
C ALA A 150 -10.10 34.96 -21.89
N VAL A 151 -11.24 34.88 -22.60
CA VAL A 151 -12.01 33.62 -22.70
C VAL A 151 -11.23 32.57 -23.49
N LYS A 152 -10.61 32.93 -24.60
CA LYS A 152 -9.81 32.01 -25.43
C LYS A 152 -8.61 31.46 -24.64
N GLU A 153 -7.90 32.32 -23.90
CA GLU A 153 -6.76 31.92 -23.09
C GLU A 153 -7.19 30.99 -21.96
N ALA A 154 -8.24 31.35 -21.23
CA ALA A 154 -8.78 30.50 -20.16
C ALA A 154 -9.26 29.14 -20.69
N ASP A 155 -9.94 29.09 -21.85
CA ASP A 155 -10.40 27.85 -22.47
C ASP A 155 -9.23 26.96 -22.92
N SER A 156 -8.20 27.54 -23.50
CA SER A 156 -6.98 26.83 -23.88
C SER A 156 -6.29 26.21 -22.67
N LYS A 157 -6.14 26.97 -21.57
CA LYS A 157 -5.59 26.48 -20.31
C LYS A 157 -6.46 25.36 -19.74
N ALA A 158 -7.77 25.53 -19.69
CA ALA A 158 -8.68 24.51 -19.16
C ALA A 158 -8.63 23.19 -19.95
N LYS A 159 -8.53 23.24 -21.28
CA LYS A 159 -8.36 22.06 -22.13
C LYS A 159 -7.05 21.35 -21.88
N LYS A 160 -5.96 22.09 -21.65
CA LYS A 160 -4.66 21.51 -21.30
C LYS A 160 -4.73 20.77 -19.96
N GLU A 161 -5.21 21.46 -18.91
CA GLU A 161 -5.32 20.86 -17.56
C GLU A 161 -6.28 19.66 -17.54
N GLU A 162 -7.37 19.69 -18.31
CA GLU A 162 -8.28 18.55 -18.46
C GLU A 162 -7.60 17.35 -19.12
N THR A 163 -6.78 17.57 -20.13
CA THR A 163 -6.03 16.50 -20.79
C THR A 163 -4.99 15.90 -19.87
N GLU A 164 -4.28 16.74 -19.11
CA GLU A 164 -3.31 16.28 -18.12
C GLU A 164 -3.98 15.47 -16.98
N ALA A 165 -5.11 15.97 -16.47
CA ALA A 165 -5.88 15.26 -15.44
C ALA A 165 -6.40 13.91 -15.94
N LYS A 166 -6.88 13.83 -17.18
CA LYS A 166 -7.30 12.57 -17.80
C LYS A 166 -6.14 11.58 -17.93
N THR A 167 -5.01 12.04 -18.45
CA THR A 167 -3.80 11.23 -18.58
C THR A 167 -3.33 10.71 -17.21
N ALA A 168 -3.30 11.56 -16.19
CA ALA A 168 -2.94 11.18 -14.84
C ALA A 168 -3.93 10.16 -14.24
N THR A 169 -5.23 10.30 -14.53
CA THR A 169 -6.28 9.36 -14.11
C THR A 169 -6.07 7.97 -14.70
N ASP A 170 -5.81 7.90 -16.00
CA ASP A 170 -5.60 6.63 -16.70
C ASP A 170 -4.30 5.95 -16.22
N ALA A 171 -3.24 6.72 -16.02
CA ALA A 171 -1.97 6.23 -15.49
C ALA A 171 -2.13 5.69 -14.05
N PHE A 172 -2.81 6.42 -13.17
CA PHE A 172 -3.09 5.96 -11.82
C PHE A 172 -3.93 4.70 -11.80
N GLY A 173 -4.97 4.60 -12.64
CA GLY A 173 -5.82 3.42 -12.75
C GLY A 173 -5.04 2.15 -13.09
N LYS A 174 -4.13 2.25 -14.07
CA LYS A 174 -3.25 1.13 -14.46
C LYS A 174 -2.26 0.78 -13.35
N ALA A 175 -1.57 1.76 -12.79
CA ALA A 175 -0.60 1.56 -11.72
C ALA A 175 -1.25 0.93 -10.49
N LYS A 176 -2.45 1.36 -10.09
CA LYS A 176 -3.22 0.79 -8.99
C LYS A 176 -3.47 -0.70 -9.17
N VAL A 177 -4.00 -1.11 -10.33
CA VAL A 177 -4.33 -2.52 -10.59
C VAL A 177 -3.06 -3.37 -10.54
N GLU A 178 -1.99 -2.93 -11.17
CA GLU A 178 -0.73 -3.67 -11.20
C GLU A 178 -0.10 -3.75 -9.81
N THR A 179 -0.04 -2.64 -9.07
CA THR A 179 0.49 -2.61 -7.70
C THR A 179 -0.28 -3.55 -6.77
N LEU A 180 -1.63 -3.50 -6.78
CA LEU A 180 -2.43 -4.37 -5.92
C LEU A 180 -2.28 -5.85 -6.29
N LYS A 181 -2.19 -6.18 -7.58
CA LYS A 181 -1.92 -7.54 -8.03
C LYS A 181 -0.57 -8.05 -7.51
N GLN A 182 0.48 -7.28 -7.66
CA GLN A 182 1.83 -7.63 -7.18
C GLN A 182 1.86 -7.79 -5.66
N ILE A 183 1.23 -6.88 -4.92
CA ILE A 183 1.10 -6.96 -3.46
C ILE A 183 0.44 -8.26 -3.04
N LEU A 184 -0.71 -8.62 -3.65
CA LEU A 184 -1.44 -9.85 -3.30
C LEU A 184 -0.65 -11.11 -3.64
N GLN A 185 0.02 -11.15 -4.79
CA GLN A 185 0.89 -12.26 -5.16
C GLN A 185 2.03 -12.45 -4.16
N LYS A 186 2.72 -11.34 -3.81
CA LYS A 186 3.82 -11.39 -2.85
C LYS A 186 3.38 -11.75 -1.44
N LEU A 187 2.21 -11.29 -1.02
CA LEU A 187 1.63 -11.68 0.27
C LEU A 187 1.43 -13.19 0.34
N VAL A 188 0.80 -13.78 -0.67
CA VAL A 188 0.54 -15.24 -0.73
C VAL A 188 1.85 -16.03 -0.77
N GLU A 189 2.81 -15.63 -1.61
CA GLU A 189 4.12 -16.28 -1.71
C GLU A 189 4.89 -16.24 -0.37
N ASN A 190 4.87 -15.09 0.28
CA ASN A 190 5.58 -14.86 1.53
C ASN A 190 4.98 -15.69 2.68
N GLU A 191 3.66 -15.68 2.85
CA GLU A 191 2.98 -16.51 3.85
C GLU A 191 3.21 -18.00 3.61
N LYS A 192 3.08 -18.45 2.37
CA LYS A 192 3.35 -19.83 1.97
C LYS A 192 4.78 -20.23 2.35
N THR A 193 5.76 -19.44 1.97
CA THR A 193 7.18 -19.71 2.25
C THR A 193 7.47 -19.81 3.74
N PHE A 194 6.88 -18.92 4.55
CA PHE A 194 7.01 -18.97 6.00
C PHE A 194 6.45 -20.28 6.57
N HIS A 195 5.22 -20.65 6.19
CA HIS A 195 4.57 -21.87 6.68
C HIS A 195 5.27 -23.14 6.23
N GLU A 196 5.80 -23.20 5.01
CA GLU A 196 6.58 -24.34 4.51
C GLU A 196 7.89 -24.51 5.31
N LYS A 197 8.64 -23.42 5.56
CA LYS A 197 9.84 -23.46 6.37
C LYS A 197 9.56 -23.87 7.82
N ALA A 198 8.49 -23.34 8.42
CA ALA A 198 8.08 -23.70 9.78
C ALA A 198 7.67 -25.17 9.87
N LEU A 199 6.84 -25.65 8.94
CA LEU A 199 6.40 -27.05 8.90
C LEU A 199 7.60 -27.99 8.75
N SER A 200 8.52 -27.71 7.86
CA SER A 200 9.73 -28.52 7.65
C SER A 200 10.57 -28.61 8.94
N ALA A 201 10.72 -27.48 9.67
CA ALA A 201 11.45 -27.46 10.94
C ALA A 201 10.77 -28.33 12.00
N PHE A 202 9.44 -28.26 12.14
CA PHE A 202 8.68 -29.11 13.07
C PHE A 202 8.75 -30.60 12.72
N VAL A 203 8.69 -30.96 11.45
CA VAL A 203 8.83 -32.37 11.00
C VAL A 203 10.22 -32.91 11.38
N SER A 204 11.27 -32.13 11.11
CA SER A 204 12.65 -32.51 11.48
C SER A 204 12.82 -32.68 13.00
N LEU A 205 12.22 -31.82 13.82
CA LEU A 205 12.24 -31.98 15.29
C LEU A 205 11.53 -33.25 15.73
N LYS A 206 10.34 -33.55 15.18
CA LYS A 206 9.59 -34.79 15.50
C LYS A 206 10.41 -36.03 15.26
N GLU A 207 11.12 -36.10 14.14
CA GLU A 207 11.97 -37.23 13.79
C GLU A 207 13.12 -37.37 14.80
N LYS A 208 13.84 -36.30 15.11
CA LYS A 208 14.95 -36.33 16.08
C LYS A 208 14.52 -36.70 17.48
N VAL A 209 13.38 -36.18 17.96
CA VAL A 209 12.83 -36.53 19.27
C VAL A 209 12.45 -38.02 19.33
N ALA A 210 11.89 -38.58 18.26
CA ALA A 210 11.57 -40.00 18.14
C ALA A 210 12.83 -40.88 18.20
N GLU A 211 13.94 -40.46 17.56
CA GLU A 211 15.24 -41.15 17.65
C GLU A 211 15.82 -41.14 19.06
N VAL A 212 15.78 -39.99 19.77
CA VAL A 212 16.25 -39.88 21.15
C VAL A 212 15.44 -40.77 22.10
N ILE A 213 14.12 -40.85 21.92
CA ILE A 213 13.24 -41.74 22.71
C ILE A 213 13.61 -43.20 22.47
N LYS A 214 13.77 -43.64 21.22
CA LYS A 214 14.16 -45.01 20.86
C LYS A 214 15.51 -45.39 21.45
N ALA A 215 16.52 -44.53 21.33
CA ALA A 215 17.86 -44.77 21.85
C ALA A 215 17.87 -44.98 23.42
N LYS A 216 16.91 -44.37 24.15
CA LYS A 216 16.76 -44.57 25.60
C LYS A 216 16.12 -45.91 25.96
N ILE A 217 15.19 -46.41 25.13
CA ILE A 217 14.52 -47.69 25.34
C ILE A 217 15.48 -48.86 25.10
N GLU A 218 16.43 -48.70 24.19
CA GLU A 218 17.40 -49.72 23.82
C GLU A 218 18.61 -49.82 24.77
N LYS A 219 18.83 -48.87 25.67
CA LYS A 219 19.89 -48.93 26.68
C LYS A 219 19.22 -49.19 28.07
N PRO A 220 19.18 -50.45 28.55
CA PRO A 220 18.69 -50.69 29.87
C PRO A 220 19.59 -49.96 30.90
N ILE A 221 18.97 -49.29 31.83
CA ILE A 221 19.61 -48.69 33.00
C ILE A 221 20.38 -49.84 33.73
N LYS A 222 21.71 -49.83 33.64
CA LYS A 222 22.55 -50.74 34.43
C LYS A 222 22.66 -50.22 35.83
#